data_139f9d6d62f0716d892831b8ad64108a
#
_entry.id   139f9d6d62f0716d892831b8ad64108a
#
_cell.length_a   1.000
_cell.length_b   1.000
_cell.length_c   1.000
_cell.angle_alpha   90.00
_cell.angle_beta   90.00
_cell.angle_gamma   90.00
#
_symmetry.space_group_name_H-M   'P 1'
#
loop_
_entity.id
_entity.type
_entity.pdbx_description
1 polymer ?
#
loop_
_entity_poly.entity_id
_entity_poly.type
_entity_poly.pdbx_seq_one_letter_code
_entity_poly.pdbx_strand_id
1 'polypeptide(L)'
;MELQIQDLVDSIKREGIEVAESEATKIVELARKEAADLVAAGTKEAALIVEKGKKESNLMVASGKAALEQAARDLILSLQKTIEGHFDRLLEESVNNSFSSDQLVALISDVVKANIAPTKESVVDLNPDTFKKLGNSLKEALAKELKEGLEIRPLEAVSSGFRLSLKDGSSYYDFSTNEISIMLKHFLNPTLQEIVTAKSQNK
;
A
#
# COMPACT_ATOMS: atom_id res chain seq x y z
N MET A 1 2.46 95.04 57.13
CA MET A 1 2.48 93.62 57.51
C MET A 1 1.41 92.79 56.76
N GLU A 2 0.19 93.28 56.54
CA GLU A 2 -0.85 92.57 55.82
C GLU A 2 -0.51 92.33 54.34
N LEU A 3 0.06 93.26 53.60
CA LEU A 3 0.46 93.16 52.24
C LEU A 3 1.56 92.09 52.04
N GLN A 4 2.52 91.92 52.95
CA GLN A 4 3.60 90.95 52.89
C GLN A 4 3.09 89.50 53.09
N ILE A 5 2.01 89.28 53.87
CA ILE A 5 1.39 88.00 54.08
C ILE A 5 0.56 87.57 52.84
N GLN A 6 -0.10 88.59 52.22
CA GLN A 6 -0.87 88.34 50.98
C GLN A 6 0.05 87.91 49.83
N ASP A 7 1.18 88.59 49.63
CA ASP A 7 2.18 88.29 48.62
C ASP A 7 2.79 86.88 48.84
N LEU A 8 3.00 86.47 50.09
CA LEU A 8 3.52 85.18 50.45
C LEU A 8 2.51 84.08 50.16
N VAL A 9 1.22 84.26 50.47
CA VAL A 9 0.15 83.38 50.21
C VAL A 9 -0.07 83.19 48.71
N ASP A 10 -0.01 84.24 47.92
CA ASP A 10 -0.14 84.21 46.47
C ASP A 10 1.07 83.51 45.80
N SER A 11 2.29 83.66 46.33
CA SER A 11 3.48 82.94 45.89
C SER A 11 3.38 81.47 46.16
N ILE A 12 2.93 81.02 47.36
CA ILE A 12 2.74 79.61 47.72
C ILE A 12 1.66 78.98 46.86
N LYS A 13 0.56 79.70 46.63
CA LYS A 13 -0.49 79.21 45.73
C LYS A 13 0.01 79.02 44.30
N ARG A 14 0.76 80.03 43.77
CA ARG A 14 1.29 79.95 42.42
C ARG A 14 2.30 78.83 42.27
N GLU A 15 3.24 78.65 43.19
CA GLU A 15 4.20 77.55 43.21
C GLU A 15 3.50 76.20 43.34
N GLY A 16 2.47 76.07 44.20
CA GLY A 16 1.69 74.88 44.36
C GLY A 16 0.89 74.51 43.09
N ILE A 17 0.33 75.52 42.40
CA ILE A 17 -0.39 75.26 41.13
C ILE A 17 0.61 74.85 40.03
N GLU A 18 1.78 75.55 39.94
CA GLU A 18 2.82 75.24 38.94
C GLU A 18 3.36 73.80 39.10
N VAL A 19 3.62 73.38 40.35
CA VAL A 19 4.01 71.95 40.63
C VAL A 19 2.91 70.98 40.30
N ALA A 20 1.65 71.26 40.65
CA ALA A 20 0.54 70.41 40.36
C ALA A 20 0.27 70.24 38.84
N GLU A 21 0.37 71.34 38.08
CA GLU A 21 0.26 71.30 36.60
C GLU A 21 1.42 70.53 35.95
N SER A 22 2.64 70.70 36.47
CA SER A 22 3.80 69.93 36.01
C SER A 22 3.65 68.47 36.30
N GLU A 23 3.18 68.04 37.48
CA GLU A 23 2.91 66.66 37.82
C GLU A 23 1.77 66.09 36.99
N ALA A 24 0.67 66.81 36.82
CA ALA A 24 -0.44 66.38 35.96
C ALA A 24 0.00 66.16 34.52
N THR A 25 0.83 67.07 33.97
CA THR A 25 1.40 66.91 32.62
C THR A 25 2.25 65.68 32.52
N LYS A 26 3.12 65.37 33.48
CA LYS A 26 3.95 64.17 33.52
C LYS A 26 3.09 62.89 33.59
N ILE A 27 2.06 62.86 34.41
CA ILE A 27 1.13 61.71 34.52
C ILE A 27 0.43 61.48 33.19
N VAL A 28 -0.07 62.53 32.53
CA VAL A 28 -0.72 62.46 31.24
C VAL A 28 0.24 61.94 30.13
N GLU A 29 1.47 62.45 30.13
CA GLU A 29 2.51 61.98 29.16
C GLU A 29 2.86 60.51 29.38
N LEU A 30 3.08 60.10 30.64
CA LEU A 30 3.33 58.70 30.97
C LEU A 30 2.16 57.80 30.56
N ALA A 31 0.93 58.20 30.88
CA ALA A 31 -0.27 57.45 30.51
C ALA A 31 -0.45 57.31 28.98
N ARG A 32 -0.15 58.38 28.21
CA ARG A 32 -0.17 58.36 26.75
C ARG A 32 0.90 57.45 26.19
N LYS A 33 2.10 57.46 26.76
CA LYS A 33 3.18 56.55 26.35
C LYS A 33 2.82 55.10 26.61
N GLU A 34 2.35 54.80 27.82
CA GLU A 34 1.89 53.42 28.15
C GLU A 34 0.75 52.93 27.23
N ALA A 35 -0.22 53.79 26.92
CA ALA A 35 -1.30 53.49 26.01
C ALA A 35 -0.76 53.21 24.58
N ALA A 36 0.18 54.04 24.10
CA ALA A 36 0.82 53.83 22.79
C ALA A 36 1.61 52.53 22.74
N ASP A 37 2.39 52.23 23.78
CA ASP A 37 3.15 50.98 23.90
C ASP A 37 2.23 49.74 23.93
N LEU A 38 1.12 49.83 24.66
CA LEU A 38 0.14 48.76 24.74
C LEU A 38 -0.55 48.49 23.37
N VAL A 39 -0.93 49.55 22.66
CA VAL A 39 -1.50 49.46 21.31
C VAL A 39 -0.50 48.87 20.32
N ALA A 40 0.77 49.33 20.39
CA ALA A 40 1.84 48.78 19.53
C ALA A 40 2.10 47.29 19.81
N ALA A 41 2.15 46.89 21.08
CA ALA A 41 2.31 45.49 21.47
C ALA A 41 1.13 44.63 21.00
N GLY A 42 -0.11 45.08 21.21
CA GLY A 42 -1.32 44.39 20.75
C GLY A 42 -1.38 44.25 19.22
N THR A 43 -0.99 45.29 18.48
CA THR A 43 -0.92 45.27 17.02
C THR A 43 0.11 44.22 16.54
N LYS A 44 1.28 44.19 17.16
CA LYS A 44 2.33 43.23 16.84
C LYS A 44 1.89 41.80 17.14
N GLU A 45 1.27 41.60 18.29
CA GLU A 45 0.75 40.26 18.67
C GLU A 45 -0.35 39.77 17.69
N ALA A 46 -1.29 40.67 17.35
CA ALA A 46 -2.32 40.34 16.36
C ALA A 46 -1.72 39.96 14.99
N ALA A 47 -0.71 40.68 14.52
CA ALA A 47 0.00 40.36 13.28
C ALA A 47 0.67 38.99 13.35
N LEU A 48 1.32 38.63 14.45
CA LEU A 48 1.94 37.32 14.66
C LEU A 48 0.90 36.19 14.68
N ILE A 49 -0.24 36.39 15.32
CA ILE A 49 -1.32 35.42 15.37
C ILE A 49 -1.87 35.15 13.94
N VAL A 50 -2.09 36.23 13.17
CA VAL A 50 -2.56 36.11 11.78
C VAL A 50 -1.53 35.40 10.90
N GLU A 51 -0.25 35.73 11.03
CA GLU A 51 0.82 35.06 10.28
C GLU A 51 0.91 33.56 10.63
N LYS A 52 0.86 33.26 11.93
CA LYS A 52 0.85 31.86 12.40
C LYS A 52 -0.35 31.10 11.87
N GLY A 53 -1.54 31.67 11.94
CA GLY A 53 -2.76 31.06 11.40
C GLY A 53 -2.69 30.80 9.89
N LYS A 54 -2.13 31.73 9.11
CA LYS A 54 -1.88 31.53 7.68
C LYS A 54 -0.90 30.38 7.41
N LYS A 55 0.20 30.30 8.15
CA LYS A 55 1.18 29.21 8.03
C LYS A 55 0.56 27.85 8.36
N GLU A 56 -0.19 27.77 9.46
CA GLU A 56 -0.88 26.56 9.87
C GLU A 56 -1.93 26.12 8.84
N SER A 57 -2.72 27.06 8.31
CA SER A 57 -3.70 26.81 7.27
C SER A 57 -3.04 26.27 6.00
N ASN A 58 -1.97 26.88 5.52
CA ASN A 58 -1.24 26.42 4.34
C ASN A 58 -0.64 25.02 4.55
N LEU A 59 -0.08 24.77 5.73
CA LEU A 59 0.44 23.44 6.08
C LEU A 59 -0.67 22.39 6.10
N MET A 60 -1.82 22.71 6.67
CA MET A 60 -2.98 21.82 6.71
C MET A 60 -3.49 21.48 5.30
N VAL A 61 -3.58 22.48 4.42
CA VAL A 61 -3.98 22.28 3.01
C VAL A 61 -2.96 21.39 2.27
N ALA A 62 -1.67 21.67 2.43
CA ALA A 62 -0.61 20.87 1.81
C ALA A 62 -0.60 19.42 2.30
N SER A 63 -0.72 19.22 3.61
CA SER A 63 -0.80 17.89 4.23
C SER A 63 -2.06 17.14 3.80
N GLY A 64 -3.20 17.82 3.75
CA GLY A 64 -4.45 17.25 3.28
C GLY A 64 -4.37 16.80 1.83
N LYS A 65 -3.77 17.61 0.95
CA LYS A 65 -3.53 17.25 -0.45
C LYS A 65 -2.62 16.01 -0.57
N ALA A 66 -1.51 15.99 0.15
CA ALA A 66 -0.60 14.85 0.17
C ALA A 66 -1.27 13.57 0.68
N ALA A 67 -2.10 13.67 1.73
CA ALA A 67 -2.86 12.55 2.26
C ALA A 67 -3.88 11.99 1.25
N LEU A 68 -4.59 12.87 0.51
CA LEU A 68 -5.52 12.46 -0.54
C LEU A 68 -4.80 11.78 -1.71
N GLU A 69 -3.66 12.32 -2.14
CA GLU A 69 -2.84 11.70 -3.19
C GLU A 69 -2.33 10.32 -2.77
N GLN A 70 -1.91 10.17 -1.50
CA GLN A 70 -1.51 8.87 -0.97
C GLN A 70 -2.68 7.89 -0.92
N ALA A 71 -3.83 8.31 -0.40
CA ALA A 71 -5.03 7.47 -0.35
C ALA A 71 -5.49 7.01 -1.75
N ALA A 72 -5.38 7.89 -2.76
CA ALA A 72 -5.69 7.53 -4.14
C ALA A 72 -4.71 6.46 -4.68
N ARG A 73 -3.41 6.60 -4.41
CA ARG A 73 -2.42 5.57 -4.78
C ARG A 73 -2.70 4.23 -4.10
N ASP A 74 -2.98 4.26 -2.80
CA ASP A 74 -3.26 3.05 -2.02
C ASP A 74 -4.53 2.34 -2.50
N LEU A 75 -5.55 3.10 -2.88
CA LEU A 75 -6.78 2.57 -3.45
C LEU A 75 -6.52 1.86 -4.79
N ILE A 76 -5.73 2.48 -5.68
CA ILE A 76 -5.37 1.90 -6.98
C ILE A 76 -4.58 0.58 -6.77
N LEU A 77 -3.59 0.58 -5.89
CA LEU A 77 -2.80 -0.61 -5.57
C LEU A 77 -3.67 -1.73 -4.96
N SER A 78 -4.59 -1.38 -4.07
CA SER A 78 -5.54 -2.33 -3.48
C SER A 78 -6.46 -2.94 -4.53
N LEU A 79 -6.96 -2.12 -5.46
CA LEU A 79 -7.79 -2.58 -6.56
C LEU A 79 -7.03 -3.52 -7.50
N GLN A 80 -5.80 -3.16 -7.87
CA GLN A 80 -4.92 -4.01 -8.70
C GLN A 80 -4.72 -5.38 -8.03
N LYS A 81 -4.34 -5.39 -6.76
CA LYS A 81 -4.16 -6.64 -5.99
C LYS A 81 -5.43 -7.48 -5.92
N THR A 82 -6.58 -6.84 -5.80
CA THR A 82 -7.88 -7.53 -5.78
C THR A 82 -8.18 -8.17 -7.13
N ILE A 83 -7.94 -7.45 -8.24
CA ILE A 83 -8.12 -7.95 -9.61
C ILE A 83 -7.19 -9.13 -9.86
N GLU A 84 -5.90 -9.01 -9.51
CA GLU A 84 -4.93 -10.10 -9.63
C GLU A 84 -5.36 -11.33 -8.84
N GLY A 85 -5.82 -11.17 -7.60
CA GLY A 85 -6.29 -12.29 -6.78
C GLY A 85 -7.55 -12.97 -7.31
N HIS A 86 -8.44 -12.24 -7.98
CA HIS A 86 -9.58 -12.83 -8.68
C HIS A 86 -9.14 -13.58 -9.93
N PHE A 87 -8.20 -13.01 -10.68
CA PHE A 87 -7.65 -13.64 -11.87
C PHE A 87 -6.92 -14.94 -11.53
N ASP A 88 -6.12 -14.94 -10.47
CA ASP A 88 -5.43 -16.15 -9.99
C ASP A 88 -6.41 -17.28 -9.69
N ARG A 89 -7.50 -17.00 -8.99
CA ARG A 89 -8.53 -17.99 -8.69
C ARG A 89 -9.22 -18.53 -9.94
N LEU A 90 -9.56 -17.65 -10.88
CA LEU A 90 -10.17 -18.07 -12.16
C LEU A 90 -9.21 -18.92 -12.98
N LEU A 91 -7.92 -18.60 -12.96
CA LEU A 91 -6.89 -19.36 -13.64
C LEU A 91 -6.72 -20.74 -13.03
N GLU A 92 -6.61 -20.83 -11.70
CA GLU A 92 -6.56 -22.12 -10.99
C GLU A 92 -7.79 -22.97 -11.26
N GLU A 93 -8.97 -22.39 -11.20
CA GLU A 93 -10.23 -23.08 -11.49
C GLU A 93 -10.27 -23.56 -12.95
N SER A 94 -9.84 -22.73 -13.90
CA SER A 94 -9.76 -23.09 -15.32
C SER A 94 -8.79 -24.24 -15.57
N VAL A 95 -7.59 -24.18 -14.98
CA VAL A 95 -6.59 -25.24 -15.07
C VAL A 95 -7.11 -26.54 -14.44
N ASN A 96 -7.73 -26.44 -13.26
CA ASN A 96 -8.28 -27.61 -12.58
C ASN A 96 -9.42 -28.26 -13.37
N ASN A 97 -10.27 -27.47 -13.99
CA ASN A 97 -11.34 -27.98 -14.87
C ASN A 97 -10.80 -28.57 -16.17
N SER A 98 -9.66 -28.09 -16.67
CA SER A 98 -8.97 -28.61 -17.83
C SER A 98 -8.29 -29.97 -17.55
N PHE A 99 -8.06 -30.32 -16.28
CA PHE A 99 -7.62 -31.67 -15.89
C PHE A 99 -8.77 -32.68 -15.81
N SER A 100 -9.70 -32.61 -16.76
CA SER A 100 -10.65 -33.71 -16.96
C SER A 100 -9.88 -35.00 -17.20
N SER A 101 -10.53 -36.12 -16.89
CA SER A 101 -9.89 -37.46 -16.90
C SER A 101 -9.09 -37.73 -18.17
N ASP A 102 -9.67 -37.45 -19.34
CA ASP A 102 -9.06 -37.78 -20.64
C ASP A 102 -7.91 -36.80 -20.99
N GLN A 103 -8.06 -35.54 -20.68
CA GLN A 103 -7.04 -34.52 -20.93
C GLN A 103 -5.80 -34.72 -20.03
N LEU A 104 -6.01 -35.13 -18.78
CA LEU A 104 -4.91 -35.43 -17.86
C LEU A 104 -4.13 -36.67 -18.32
N VAL A 105 -4.81 -37.73 -18.81
CA VAL A 105 -4.15 -38.88 -19.38
C VAL A 105 -3.33 -38.52 -20.62
N ALA A 106 -3.88 -37.70 -21.51
CA ALA A 106 -3.18 -37.21 -22.69
C ALA A 106 -1.94 -36.40 -22.31
N LEU A 107 -2.09 -35.44 -21.40
CA LEU A 107 -0.99 -34.58 -20.93
C LEU A 107 0.15 -35.39 -20.27
N ILE A 108 -0.18 -36.35 -19.39
CA ILE A 108 0.81 -37.24 -18.78
C ILE A 108 1.54 -38.04 -19.86
N SER A 109 0.78 -38.57 -20.83
CA SER A 109 1.34 -39.33 -21.92
C SER A 109 2.31 -38.52 -22.78
N ASP A 110 1.95 -37.25 -23.10
CA ASP A 110 2.77 -36.35 -23.89
C ASP A 110 4.03 -35.97 -23.13
N VAL A 111 3.94 -35.63 -21.84
CA VAL A 111 5.09 -35.28 -20.99
C VAL A 111 6.07 -36.47 -20.86
N VAL A 112 5.57 -37.66 -20.63
CA VAL A 112 6.41 -38.88 -20.53
C VAL A 112 7.06 -39.18 -21.87
N LYS A 113 6.33 -39.11 -22.98
CA LYS A 113 6.85 -39.37 -24.34
C LYS A 113 7.81 -38.29 -24.85
N ALA A 114 7.68 -37.04 -24.34
CA ALA A 114 8.65 -35.98 -24.60
C ALA A 114 10.05 -36.28 -24.00
N ASN A 115 10.15 -37.33 -23.19
CA ASN A 115 11.39 -37.83 -22.60
C ASN A 115 12.18 -36.75 -21.80
N ILE A 116 11.45 -35.95 -21.05
CA ILE A 116 11.98 -34.88 -20.21
C ILE A 116 12.87 -35.48 -19.11
N ALA A 117 12.60 -36.72 -18.69
CA ALA A 117 13.43 -37.48 -17.77
C ALA A 117 13.56 -38.95 -18.28
N PRO A 118 14.65 -39.66 -17.89
CA PRO A 118 14.85 -41.05 -18.30
C PRO A 118 13.70 -41.94 -17.89
N THR A 119 12.97 -42.52 -18.84
CA THR A 119 11.73 -43.29 -18.60
C THR A 119 11.92 -44.44 -17.58
N LYS A 120 13.08 -45.09 -17.62
CA LYS A 120 13.43 -46.23 -16.72
C LYS A 120 13.56 -45.81 -15.24
N GLU A 121 13.91 -44.58 -15.02
CA GLU A 121 14.19 -44.03 -13.68
C GLU A 121 13.08 -43.11 -13.19
N SER A 122 11.98 -43.00 -13.98
CA SER A 122 10.91 -42.05 -13.72
C SER A 122 9.69 -42.73 -13.07
N VAL A 123 8.99 -41.89 -12.28
CA VAL A 123 7.74 -42.21 -11.61
C VAL A 123 6.74 -41.12 -11.85
N VAL A 124 5.54 -41.47 -12.26
CA VAL A 124 4.39 -40.57 -12.33
C VAL A 124 3.63 -40.66 -11.00
N ASP A 125 3.74 -39.59 -10.21
CA ASP A 125 3.06 -39.43 -8.92
C ASP A 125 1.72 -38.74 -9.12
N LEU A 126 0.65 -39.31 -8.61
CA LEU A 126 -0.73 -38.84 -8.73
C LEU A 126 -1.40 -38.76 -7.35
N ASN A 127 -2.36 -37.86 -7.22
CA ASN A 127 -3.25 -37.89 -6.06
C ASN A 127 -3.92 -39.28 -5.97
N PRO A 128 -4.10 -39.90 -4.77
CA PRO A 128 -4.69 -41.20 -4.59
C PRO A 128 -6.07 -41.39 -5.26
N ASP A 129 -6.92 -40.39 -5.24
CA ASP A 129 -8.25 -40.44 -5.87
C ASP A 129 -8.17 -40.38 -7.39
N THR A 130 -7.25 -39.57 -7.92
CA THR A 130 -6.95 -39.50 -9.36
C THR A 130 -6.34 -40.83 -9.83
N PHE A 131 -5.42 -41.39 -9.05
CA PHE A 131 -4.84 -42.70 -9.35
C PHE A 131 -5.89 -43.82 -9.42
N LYS A 132 -6.86 -43.85 -8.49
CA LYS A 132 -7.97 -44.81 -8.52
C LYS A 132 -8.84 -44.67 -9.76
N LYS A 133 -9.09 -43.44 -10.21
CA LYS A 133 -9.96 -43.13 -11.35
C LYS A 133 -9.27 -43.38 -12.68
N LEU A 134 -8.01 -42.97 -12.83
CA LEU A 134 -7.30 -42.92 -14.12
C LEU A 134 -6.22 -44.00 -14.28
N GLY A 135 -5.90 -44.75 -13.23
CA GLY A 135 -4.77 -45.69 -13.24
C GLY A 135 -4.85 -46.73 -14.36
N ASN A 136 -6.03 -47.20 -14.70
CA ASN A 136 -6.21 -48.15 -15.79
C ASN A 136 -6.00 -47.49 -17.16
N SER A 137 -6.61 -46.35 -17.41
CA SER A 137 -6.45 -45.58 -18.65
C SER A 137 -5.00 -45.17 -18.88
N LEU A 138 -4.28 -44.79 -17.83
CA LEU A 138 -2.85 -44.47 -17.88
C LEU A 138 -1.99 -45.67 -18.17
N LYS A 139 -2.31 -46.84 -17.59
CA LYS A 139 -1.62 -48.11 -17.89
C LYS A 139 -1.77 -48.52 -19.35
N GLU A 140 -2.94 -48.29 -19.93
CA GLU A 140 -3.19 -48.54 -21.35
C GLU A 140 -2.42 -47.55 -22.24
N ALA A 141 -2.51 -46.26 -21.95
CA ALA A 141 -1.86 -45.20 -22.72
C ALA A 141 -0.33 -45.25 -22.67
N LEU A 142 0.26 -45.72 -21.56
CA LEU A 142 1.70 -45.78 -21.29
C LEU A 142 2.22 -47.22 -21.21
N ALA A 143 1.54 -48.17 -21.87
CA ALA A 143 1.89 -49.58 -21.77
C ALA A 143 3.31 -49.92 -22.23
N LYS A 144 3.87 -49.15 -23.18
CA LYS A 144 5.24 -49.29 -23.65
C LYS A 144 6.24 -48.79 -22.63
N GLU A 145 6.01 -47.61 -22.12
CA GLU A 145 6.87 -46.89 -21.16
C GLU A 145 6.91 -47.67 -19.82
N LEU A 146 5.80 -48.26 -19.40
CA LEU A 146 5.73 -49.14 -18.23
C LEU A 146 6.57 -50.40 -18.40
N LYS A 147 6.60 -50.97 -19.61
CA LYS A 147 7.48 -52.13 -19.92
C LYS A 147 8.97 -51.71 -19.92
N GLU A 148 9.25 -50.49 -20.25
CA GLU A 148 10.61 -49.90 -20.23
C GLU A 148 11.06 -49.49 -18.83
N GLY A 149 10.16 -49.54 -17.83
CA GLY A 149 10.49 -49.31 -16.44
C GLY A 149 9.87 -48.06 -15.78
N LEU A 150 8.97 -47.35 -16.49
CA LEU A 150 8.18 -46.28 -15.85
C LEU A 150 7.31 -46.87 -14.73
N GLU A 151 7.12 -46.10 -13.66
CA GLU A 151 6.20 -46.45 -12.58
C GLU A 151 5.10 -45.39 -12.45
N ILE A 152 3.92 -45.80 -12.00
CA ILE A 152 2.81 -44.90 -11.65
C ILE A 152 2.39 -45.22 -10.23
N ARG A 153 2.38 -44.24 -9.33
CA ARG A 153 2.04 -44.45 -7.92
C ARG A 153 1.16 -43.36 -7.35
N PRO A 154 0.35 -43.66 -6.33
CA PRO A 154 -0.34 -42.63 -5.56
C PRO A 154 0.61 -41.91 -4.61
N LEU A 155 0.49 -40.57 -4.52
CA LEU A 155 1.24 -39.74 -3.61
C LEU A 155 0.33 -38.64 -3.04
N GLU A 156 0.13 -38.62 -1.71
CA GLU A 156 -0.77 -37.67 -1.04
C GLU A 156 -0.27 -36.21 -1.16
N ALA A 157 1.03 -36.00 -1.34
CA ALA A 157 1.62 -34.68 -1.53
C ALA A 157 1.21 -34.01 -2.85
N VAL A 158 0.63 -34.75 -3.79
CA VAL A 158 0.05 -34.22 -5.04
C VAL A 158 -1.43 -33.95 -4.81
N SER A 159 -1.82 -32.70 -4.73
CA SER A 159 -3.23 -32.32 -4.51
C SER A 159 -4.07 -32.40 -5.77
N SER A 160 -3.55 -31.98 -6.91
CA SER A 160 -4.21 -31.97 -8.22
C SER A 160 -3.15 -31.99 -9.33
N GLY A 161 -3.47 -32.56 -10.49
CA GLY A 161 -2.50 -32.75 -11.56
C GLY A 161 -1.62 -33.98 -11.33
N PHE A 162 -0.33 -33.86 -11.66
CA PHE A 162 0.64 -34.95 -11.48
C PHE A 162 2.05 -34.39 -11.26
N ARG A 163 2.93 -35.27 -10.82
CA ARG A 163 4.36 -34.98 -10.69
C ARG A 163 5.15 -36.07 -11.40
N LEU A 164 6.16 -35.73 -12.17
CA LEU A 164 7.11 -36.66 -12.75
C LEU A 164 8.39 -36.63 -11.93
N SER A 165 8.63 -37.64 -11.13
CA SER A 165 9.74 -37.78 -10.19
C SER A 165 10.77 -38.78 -10.67
N LEU A 166 12.03 -38.66 -10.25
CA LEU A 166 12.98 -39.75 -10.32
C LEU A 166 12.73 -40.78 -9.19
N LYS A 167 12.99 -42.07 -9.44
CA LYS A 167 12.79 -43.13 -8.47
C LYS A 167 13.61 -42.99 -7.19
N ASP A 168 14.78 -42.38 -7.33
CA ASP A 168 15.67 -42.09 -6.20
C ASP A 168 15.23 -40.89 -5.39
N GLY A 169 14.18 -40.15 -5.84
CA GLY A 169 13.65 -38.97 -5.18
C GLY A 169 14.53 -37.71 -5.26
N SER A 170 15.62 -37.74 -6.07
CA SER A 170 16.58 -36.63 -6.15
C SER A 170 16.01 -35.40 -6.82
N SER A 171 15.06 -35.57 -7.74
CA SER A 171 14.41 -34.46 -8.46
C SER A 171 13.03 -34.84 -8.98
N TYR A 172 12.23 -33.80 -9.25
CA TYR A 172 10.92 -33.96 -9.86
C TYR A 172 10.54 -32.74 -10.69
N TYR A 173 9.69 -32.94 -11.66
CA TYR A 173 8.95 -31.90 -12.37
C TYR A 173 7.53 -31.87 -11.85
N ASP A 174 7.08 -30.69 -11.38
CA ASP A 174 5.75 -30.51 -10.82
C ASP A 174 4.78 -29.96 -11.87
N PHE A 175 3.78 -30.75 -12.22
CA PHE A 175 2.68 -30.41 -13.12
C PHE A 175 1.36 -30.35 -12.33
N SER A 176 1.42 -29.92 -11.07
CA SER A 176 0.22 -29.64 -10.29
C SER A 176 -0.52 -28.43 -10.85
N THR A 177 -1.82 -28.36 -10.55
CA THR A 177 -2.65 -27.19 -10.93
C THR A 177 -2.03 -25.89 -10.49
N ASN A 178 -1.46 -25.84 -9.29
CA ASN A 178 -0.81 -24.65 -8.74
C ASN A 178 0.40 -24.23 -9.59
N GLU A 179 1.32 -25.14 -9.88
CA GLU A 179 2.54 -24.82 -10.64
C GLU A 179 2.24 -24.41 -12.07
N ILE A 180 1.28 -25.09 -12.72
CA ILE A 180 0.82 -24.72 -14.06
C ILE A 180 0.16 -23.33 -14.04
N SER A 181 -0.66 -23.05 -13.02
CA SER A 181 -1.29 -21.74 -12.88
C SER A 181 -0.24 -20.63 -12.68
N ILE A 182 0.80 -20.88 -11.89
CA ILE A 182 1.91 -19.95 -11.70
C ILE A 182 2.66 -19.70 -13.02
N MET A 183 2.94 -20.75 -13.77
CA MET A 183 3.59 -20.62 -15.09
C MET A 183 2.72 -19.80 -16.06
N LEU A 184 1.43 -20.13 -16.17
CA LEU A 184 0.49 -19.40 -17.03
C LEU A 184 0.35 -17.93 -16.60
N LYS A 185 0.29 -17.67 -15.32
CA LYS A 185 0.28 -16.32 -14.77
C LYS A 185 1.49 -15.51 -15.23
N HIS A 186 2.68 -16.11 -15.25
CA HIS A 186 3.89 -15.44 -15.70
C HIS A 186 3.79 -14.97 -17.16
N PHE A 187 3.15 -15.77 -18.02
CA PHE A 187 2.92 -15.42 -19.44
C PHE A 187 1.80 -14.39 -19.61
N LEU A 188 0.78 -14.40 -18.75
CA LEU A 188 -0.41 -13.56 -18.87
C LEU A 188 -0.29 -12.20 -18.15
N ASN A 189 0.56 -12.11 -17.11
CA ASN A 189 0.75 -10.89 -16.33
C ASN A 189 1.13 -9.64 -17.15
N PRO A 190 2.03 -9.69 -18.15
CA PRO A 190 2.33 -8.52 -18.97
C PRO A 190 1.10 -7.93 -19.64
N THR A 191 0.27 -8.79 -20.24
CA THR A 191 -0.96 -8.38 -20.93
C THR A 191 -2.00 -7.82 -19.95
N LEU A 192 -2.12 -8.40 -18.75
CA LEU A 192 -3.00 -7.88 -17.70
C LEU A 192 -2.54 -6.52 -17.20
N GLN A 193 -1.25 -6.33 -16.99
CA GLN A 193 -0.70 -5.04 -16.59
C GLN A 193 -0.95 -3.97 -17.65
N GLU A 194 -0.78 -4.28 -18.92
CA GLU A 194 -1.11 -3.35 -20.01
C GLU A 194 -2.58 -2.95 -19.99
N ILE A 195 -3.51 -3.89 -19.79
CA ILE A 195 -4.96 -3.58 -19.73
C ILE A 195 -5.29 -2.70 -18.52
N VAL A 196 -4.67 -2.96 -17.37
CA VAL A 196 -4.94 -2.20 -16.13
C VAL A 196 -4.29 -0.82 -16.17
N THR A 197 -3.08 -0.69 -16.74
CA THR A 197 -2.35 0.59 -16.82
C THR A 197 -2.80 1.46 -17.99
N ALA A 198 -3.19 0.89 -19.13
CA ALA A 198 -3.66 1.66 -20.31
C ALA A 198 -4.92 2.49 -20.01
N LYS A 199 -5.79 2.07 -19.08
CA LYS A 199 -6.93 2.84 -18.60
C LYS A 199 -6.55 4.00 -17.66
N SER A 200 -5.34 4.02 -17.12
CA SER A 200 -4.88 5.09 -16.21
C SER A 200 -4.30 6.30 -16.92
N GLN A 201 -3.99 6.23 -18.22
CA GLN A 201 -3.39 7.33 -18.98
C GLN A 201 -4.41 8.16 -19.80
N ASN A 202 -5.69 7.82 -19.75
CA ASN A 202 -6.75 8.50 -20.53
C ASN A 202 -7.65 9.39 -19.64
N LYS A 203 -7.04 10.21 -18.74
CA LYS A 203 -7.72 11.32 -18.06
C LYS A 203 -6.81 12.53 -17.94
#